data_007a206d9494b95e6944d0dcca3bc529
#
_entry.id   007a206d9494b95e6944d0dcca3bc529
#
_cell.length_a   1.000
_cell.length_b   1.000
_cell.length_c   1.000
_cell.angle_alpha   90.00
_cell.angle_beta   90.00
_cell.angle_gamma   90.00
#
_symmetry.space_group_name_H-M   'P 1'
#
loop_
_entity.id
_entity.type
_entity.pdbx_description
1 polymer ?
#
loop_
_entity_poly.entity_id
_entity_poly.type
_entity_poly.pdbx_seq_one_letter_code
_entity_poly.pdbx_strand_id
1 'polypeptide(L)'
;MRGATGVPAYEARGLTKRYGHIEAATDISIEFHPGEITAIVGDNGAGKSTLIKMLTGAVRPDSGTLHLGGREVRFHDPLDARLQGVEVVYQELALAANLDVTANVFLGRELRKRAFGPLRVLDKKRMAAQARAEVASLSINLPAVVGPVVGSMSGGQRQCVAIARSAFWAKDIVLMDEPTAALGLRESTAVLELITSIKERGLAIGLISHALPHVSELADHVVVLRHGRKVADIRHEKLTVQQLMGLIVEGNPAARVG
;
A
#
# COMPACT_ATOMS: atom_id res chain seq x y z
N MET A 1 -14.98 19.33 4.89
CA MET A 1 -15.66 18.22 4.20
C MET A 1 -15.51 18.46 2.70
N ARG A 2 -14.57 17.80 2.05
CA ARG A 2 -14.48 17.76 0.57
C ARG A 2 -14.74 16.31 0.20
N GLY A 3 -15.98 16.00 -0.23
CA GLY A 3 -16.30 14.69 -0.80
C GLY A 3 -15.44 14.44 -2.03
N ALA A 4 -15.02 13.20 -2.21
CA ALA A 4 -14.23 12.77 -3.36
C ALA A 4 -15.02 12.94 -4.66
N THR A 5 -14.98 14.13 -5.24
CA THR A 5 -15.63 14.49 -6.51
C THR A 5 -14.63 14.52 -7.68
N GLY A 6 -13.41 14.01 -7.46
CA GLY A 6 -12.34 13.96 -8.45
C GLY A 6 -12.16 12.59 -9.08
N VAL A 7 -11.41 12.54 -10.19
CA VAL A 7 -10.98 11.29 -10.83
C VAL A 7 -10.17 10.48 -9.81
N PRO A 8 -10.43 9.16 -9.60
CA PRO A 8 -9.62 8.31 -8.75
C PRO A 8 -8.16 8.30 -9.19
N ALA A 9 -7.22 8.29 -8.24
CA ALA A 9 -5.81 8.08 -8.53
C ALA A 9 -5.59 6.70 -9.14
N TYR A 10 -6.29 5.69 -8.59
CA TYR A 10 -6.26 4.33 -9.09
C TYR A 10 -7.64 3.70 -8.96
N GLU A 11 -8.04 2.92 -9.96
CA GLU A 11 -9.36 2.30 -9.99
C GLU A 11 -9.29 0.91 -10.65
N ALA A 12 -10.04 -0.01 -10.09
CA ALA A 12 -10.30 -1.32 -10.67
C ALA A 12 -11.80 -1.42 -10.99
N ARG A 13 -12.13 -1.94 -12.18
CA ARG A 13 -13.52 -2.14 -12.64
C ARG A 13 -13.74 -3.58 -13.01
N GLY A 14 -14.66 -4.27 -12.32
CA GLY A 14 -15.12 -5.60 -12.63
C GLY A 14 -14.02 -6.68 -12.62
N LEU A 15 -13.00 -6.56 -11.76
CA LEU A 15 -11.89 -7.51 -11.74
C LEU A 15 -12.37 -8.90 -11.33
N THR A 16 -12.04 -9.87 -12.17
CA THR A 16 -12.35 -11.29 -11.93
C THR A 16 -11.10 -12.12 -12.07
N LYS A 17 -10.91 -13.10 -11.16
CA LYS A 17 -9.83 -14.08 -11.24
C LYS A 17 -10.28 -15.44 -10.76
N ARG A 18 -10.00 -16.45 -11.56
CA ARG A 18 -10.26 -17.86 -11.28
C ARG A 18 -8.94 -18.63 -11.25
N TYR A 19 -8.86 -19.60 -10.36
CA TYR A 19 -7.79 -20.60 -10.32
C TYR A 19 -8.43 -21.98 -10.41
N GLY A 20 -8.44 -22.54 -11.62
CA GLY A 20 -9.19 -23.76 -11.91
C GLY A 20 -10.69 -23.56 -11.63
N HIS A 21 -11.23 -24.28 -10.67
CA HIS A 21 -12.66 -24.18 -10.28
C HIS A 21 -12.94 -23.14 -9.17
N ILE A 22 -11.88 -22.52 -8.62
CA ILE A 22 -12.01 -21.56 -7.52
C ILE A 22 -12.16 -20.15 -8.08
N GLU A 23 -13.28 -19.49 -7.79
CA GLU A 23 -13.47 -18.06 -8.03
C GLU A 23 -12.83 -17.26 -6.90
N ALA A 24 -11.56 -16.87 -7.08
CA ALA A 24 -10.82 -16.14 -6.05
C ALA A 24 -11.18 -14.65 -5.94
N ALA A 25 -11.67 -14.09 -7.04
CA ALA A 25 -12.21 -12.73 -7.11
C ALA A 25 -13.25 -12.69 -8.23
N THR A 26 -14.41 -12.08 -8.00
CA THR A 26 -15.51 -12.01 -8.95
C THR A 26 -16.12 -10.62 -8.94
N ASP A 27 -16.01 -9.94 -10.10
CA ASP A 27 -16.63 -8.63 -10.37
C ASP A 27 -16.32 -7.57 -9.29
N ILE A 28 -15.05 -7.48 -8.90
CA ILE A 28 -14.61 -6.51 -7.88
C ILE A 28 -14.30 -5.17 -8.54
N SER A 29 -15.04 -4.14 -8.14
CA SER A 29 -14.77 -2.74 -8.50
C SER A 29 -14.41 -1.97 -7.24
N ILE A 30 -13.29 -1.22 -7.28
CA ILE A 30 -12.78 -0.43 -6.16
C ILE A 30 -12.04 0.81 -6.67
N GLU A 31 -12.20 1.90 -5.95
CA GLU A 31 -11.56 3.18 -6.24
C GLU A 31 -10.65 3.61 -5.08
N PHE A 32 -9.51 4.20 -5.43
CA PHE A 32 -8.57 4.80 -4.49
C PHE A 32 -8.41 6.28 -4.84
N HIS A 33 -8.75 7.16 -3.91
CA HIS A 33 -8.69 8.60 -4.14
C HIS A 33 -7.46 9.23 -3.49
N PRO A 34 -6.90 10.30 -4.11
CA PRO A 34 -5.77 11.02 -3.54
C PRO A 34 -6.08 11.55 -2.12
N GLY A 35 -5.16 11.34 -1.19
CA GLY A 35 -5.32 11.78 0.20
C GLY A 35 -6.36 10.98 0.99
N GLU A 36 -6.73 9.78 0.53
CA GLU A 36 -7.64 8.87 1.24
C GLU A 36 -6.98 7.52 1.52
N ILE A 37 -7.35 6.92 2.65
CA ILE A 37 -7.03 5.55 3.01
C ILE A 37 -8.24 4.68 2.74
N THR A 38 -8.15 3.83 1.70
CA THR A 38 -9.14 2.79 1.39
C THR A 38 -8.71 1.48 2.05
N ALA A 39 -9.40 1.08 3.11
CA ALA A 39 -9.16 -0.20 3.77
C ALA A 39 -9.93 -1.32 3.08
N ILE A 40 -9.24 -2.44 2.82
CA ILE A 40 -9.82 -3.67 2.28
C ILE A 40 -9.79 -4.71 3.38
N VAL A 41 -10.96 -5.06 3.88
CA VAL A 41 -11.15 -5.99 4.99
C VAL A 41 -11.92 -7.23 4.56
N GLY A 42 -11.88 -8.28 5.36
CA GLY A 42 -12.59 -9.55 5.12
C GLY A 42 -11.83 -10.72 5.70
N ASP A 43 -12.49 -11.88 5.80
CA ASP A 43 -11.92 -13.09 6.36
C ASP A 43 -10.75 -13.67 5.54
N ASN A 44 -10.09 -14.68 6.10
CA ASN A 44 -9.11 -15.45 5.34
C ASN A 44 -9.80 -16.16 4.17
N GLY A 45 -9.18 -16.07 3.00
CA GLY A 45 -9.79 -16.58 1.76
C GLY A 45 -10.84 -15.66 1.12
N ALA A 46 -11.10 -14.47 1.65
CA ALA A 46 -12.05 -13.52 1.07
C ALA A 46 -11.65 -12.95 -0.31
N GLY A 47 -10.40 -13.19 -0.77
CA GLY A 47 -9.90 -12.71 -2.06
C GLY A 47 -8.97 -11.50 -1.98
N LYS A 48 -8.64 -10.98 -0.78
CA LYS A 48 -7.81 -9.80 -0.57
C LYS A 48 -6.44 -9.89 -1.25
N SER A 49 -5.70 -10.97 -1.01
CA SER A 49 -4.38 -11.19 -1.61
C SER A 49 -4.45 -11.38 -3.14
N THR A 50 -5.54 -11.95 -3.66
CA THR A 50 -5.75 -12.05 -5.10
C THR A 50 -6.02 -10.66 -5.71
N LEU A 51 -6.81 -9.84 -5.03
CA LEU A 51 -7.08 -8.46 -5.46
C LEU A 51 -5.78 -7.65 -5.50
N ILE A 52 -4.96 -7.66 -4.44
CA ILE A 52 -3.66 -6.97 -4.45
C ILE A 52 -2.76 -7.45 -5.59
N LYS A 53 -2.68 -8.76 -5.81
CA LYS A 53 -1.88 -9.31 -6.91
C LYS A 53 -2.36 -8.84 -8.28
N MET A 54 -3.66 -8.67 -8.49
CA MET A 54 -4.20 -8.08 -9.71
C MET A 54 -3.89 -6.58 -9.82
N LEU A 55 -4.07 -5.83 -8.73
CA LEU A 55 -3.79 -4.39 -8.67
C LEU A 55 -2.30 -4.07 -8.90
N THR A 56 -1.40 -4.98 -8.56
CA THR A 56 0.06 -4.80 -8.71
C THR A 56 0.64 -5.45 -9.97
N GLY A 57 -0.18 -6.06 -10.82
CA GLY A 57 0.28 -6.77 -12.00
C GLY A 57 1.00 -8.10 -11.72
N ALA A 58 1.04 -8.56 -10.46
CA ALA A 58 1.60 -9.88 -10.11
C ALA A 58 0.75 -11.03 -10.64
N VAL A 59 -0.54 -10.78 -10.85
CA VAL A 59 -1.47 -11.73 -11.47
C VAL A 59 -2.34 -10.95 -12.46
N ARG A 60 -2.44 -11.46 -13.69
CA ARG A 60 -3.34 -10.89 -14.68
C ARG A 60 -4.78 -11.27 -14.36
N PRO A 61 -5.73 -10.32 -14.31
CA PRO A 61 -7.15 -10.64 -14.19
C PRO A 61 -7.65 -11.37 -15.44
N ASP A 62 -8.66 -12.21 -15.28
CA ASP A 62 -9.32 -12.90 -16.40
C ASP A 62 -10.32 -11.97 -17.09
N SER A 63 -10.92 -11.03 -16.34
CA SER A 63 -11.74 -9.93 -16.88
C SER A 63 -11.67 -8.70 -15.99
N GLY A 64 -12.19 -7.57 -16.50
CA GLY A 64 -12.12 -6.27 -15.85
C GLY A 64 -10.95 -5.44 -16.32
N THR A 65 -10.88 -4.19 -15.83
CA THR A 65 -9.87 -3.20 -16.24
C THR A 65 -9.30 -2.44 -15.06
N LEU A 66 -8.08 -1.93 -15.22
CA LEU A 66 -7.40 -1.06 -14.26
C LEU A 66 -7.22 0.34 -14.88
N HIS A 67 -7.37 1.38 -14.06
CA HIS A 67 -7.22 2.76 -14.52
C HIS A 67 -6.36 3.57 -13.55
N LEU A 68 -5.37 4.29 -14.08
CA LEU A 68 -4.54 5.28 -13.35
C LEU A 68 -4.91 6.68 -13.82
N GLY A 69 -5.37 7.53 -12.91
CA GLY A 69 -5.78 8.90 -13.25
C GLY A 69 -6.84 8.93 -14.36
N GLY A 70 -7.77 7.97 -14.37
CA GLY A 70 -8.84 7.82 -15.37
C GLY A 70 -8.42 7.16 -16.69
N ARG A 71 -7.13 6.83 -16.88
CA ARG A 71 -6.63 6.15 -18.10
C ARG A 71 -6.52 4.66 -17.87
N GLU A 72 -7.06 3.84 -18.78
CA GLU A 72 -6.88 2.39 -18.72
C GLU A 72 -5.40 2.03 -18.82
N VAL A 73 -4.96 1.15 -17.92
CA VAL A 73 -3.60 0.62 -17.86
C VAL A 73 -3.63 -0.91 -17.81
N ARG A 74 -2.55 -1.51 -18.32
CA ARG A 74 -2.33 -2.96 -18.23
C ARG A 74 -0.90 -3.18 -17.82
N PHE A 75 -0.70 -3.90 -16.74
CA PHE A 75 0.63 -4.23 -16.25
C PHE A 75 1.05 -5.62 -16.77
N HIS A 76 2.29 -5.70 -17.26
CA HIS A 76 2.90 -6.95 -17.65
C HIS A 76 3.43 -7.73 -16.45
N ASP A 77 3.94 -7.00 -15.46
CA ASP A 77 4.50 -7.52 -14.22
C ASP A 77 4.50 -6.43 -13.11
N PRO A 78 4.88 -6.76 -11.87
CA PRO A 78 4.94 -5.78 -10.79
C PRO A 78 5.95 -4.64 -11.01
N LEU A 79 7.00 -4.85 -11.79
CA LEU A 79 7.96 -3.80 -12.11
C LEU A 79 7.33 -2.73 -13.01
N ASP A 80 6.53 -3.16 -13.99
CA ASP A 80 5.78 -2.26 -14.87
C ASP A 80 4.78 -1.41 -14.07
N ALA A 81 4.02 -2.01 -13.13
CA ALA A 81 3.14 -1.27 -12.21
C ALA A 81 3.90 -0.20 -11.40
N ARG A 82 5.07 -0.57 -10.84
CA ARG A 82 5.93 0.34 -10.10
C ARG A 82 6.48 1.49 -10.97
N LEU A 83 6.86 1.23 -12.20
CA LEU A 83 7.33 2.27 -13.12
C LEU A 83 6.21 3.25 -13.48
N GLN A 84 4.97 2.80 -13.49
CA GLN A 84 3.79 3.61 -13.73
C GLN A 84 3.29 4.37 -12.49
N GLY A 85 3.85 4.08 -11.28
CA GLY A 85 3.56 4.84 -10.06
C GLY A 85 2.74 4.11 -9.02
N VAL A 86 2.43 2.80 -9.23
CA VAL A 86 1.77 1.92 -8.26
C VAL A 86 2.84 1.22 -7.43
N GLU A 87 3.03 1.63 -6.18
CA GLU A 87 3.98 0.97 -5.27
C GLU A 87 3.24 0.06 -4.30
N VAL A 88 3.95 -0.96 -3.80
CA VAL A 88 3.38 -1.93 -2.87
C VAL A 88 4.35 -2.27 -1.75
N VAL A 89 3.81 -2.34 -0.53
CA VAL A 89 4.46 -2.88 0.65
C VAL A 89 3.82 -4.23 0.93
N TYR A 90 4.55 -5.30 0.65
CA TYR A 90 4.11 -6.67 0.97
C TYR A 90 4.39 -7.01 2.43
N GLN A 91 3.73 -8.01 2.95
CA GLN A 91 3.96 -8.56 4.28
C GLN A 91 5.44 -8.97 4.47
N GLU A 92 6.07 -9.56 3.44
CA GLU A 92 7.51 -9.73 3.38
C GLU A 92 8.14 -8.47 2.80
N LEU A 93 8.91 -7.72 3.61
CA LEU A 93 9.34 -6.35 3.33
C LEU A 93 10.28 -6.20 2.12
N ALA A 94 10.83 -7.30 1.62
CA ALA A 94 11.79 -7.31 0.50
C ALA A 94 12.93 -6.28 0.68
N LEU A 95 13.49 -6.20 1.89
CA LEU A 95 14.64 -5.37 2.23
C LEU A 95 15.92 -6.20 2.22
N ALA A 96 16.99 -5.62 1.67
CA ALA A 96 18.32 -6.19 1.74
C ALA A 96 18.92 -5.90 3.13
N ALA A 97 18.94 -6.91 4.00
CA ALA A 97 19.35 -6.77 5.40
C ALA A 97 20.79 -6.28 5.59
N ASN A 98 21.68 -6.55 4.65
CA ASN A 98 23.09 -6.18 4.64
C ASN A 98 23.36 -4.76 4.06
N LEU A 99 22.33 -4.04 3.64
CA LEU A 99 22.42 -2.68 3.11
C LEU A 99 21.84 -1.68 4.11
N ASP A 100 22.29 -0.42 4.02
CA ASP A 100 21.71 0.70 4.78
C ASP A 100 20.35 1.16 4.18
N VAL A 101 19.70 2.10 4.85
CA VAL A 101 18.40 2.64 4.41
C VAL A 101 18.51 3.26 3.04
N THR A 102 19.56 4.07 2.76
CA THR A 102 19.75 4.73 1.46
C THR A 102 19.84 3.71 0.33
N ALA A 103 20.65 2.66 0.50
CA ALA A 103 20.81 1.63 -0.51
C ALA A 103 19.51 0.84 -0.72
N ASN A 104 18.75 0.57 0.34
CA ASN A 104 17.44 -0.08 0.23
C ASN A 104 16.40 0.79 -0.48
N VAL A 105 16.35 2.10 -0.23
CA VAL A 105 15.44 3.03 -0.92
C VAL A 105 15.71 3.06 -2.42
N PHE A 106 16.98 3.04 -2.81
CA PHE A 106 17.37 3.14 -4.22
C PHE A 106 17.63 1.78 -4.91
N LEU A 107 17.40 0.66 -4.24
CA LEU A 107 17.67 -0.67 -4.79
C LEU A 107 16.91 -0.90 -6.11
N GLY A 108 17.67 -1.13 -7.18
CA GLY A 108 17.15 -1.28 -8.55
C GLY A 108 16.82 0.04 -9.26
N ARG A 109 16.99 1.19 -8.58
CA ARG A 109 16.77 2.56 -9.13
C ARG A 109 17.92 3.49 -8.76
N GLU A 110 19.16 2.96 -8.71
CA GLU A 110 20.34 3.68 -8.23
C GLU A 110 20.68 4.88 -9.10
N LEU A 111 20.97 6.01 -8.47
CA LEU A 111 21.45 7.19 -9.17
C LEU A 111 22.91 7.00 -9.53
N ARG A 112 23.26 7.29 -10.79
CA ARG A 112 24.60 7.17 -11.31
C ARG A 112 25.12 8.50 -11.79
N LYS A 113 26.39 8.77 -11.54
CA LYS A 113 27.12 9.92 -12.07
C LYS A 113 28.31 9.48 -12.95
N ARG A 114 28.74 10.34 -13.85
CA ARG A 114 29.98 10.12 -14.60
C ARG A 114 31.17 10.25 -13.64
N ALA A 115 32.06 9.28 -13.65
CA ALA A 115 33.33 9.32 -12.90
C ALA A 115 34.48 9.75 -13.82
N PHE A 116 34.72 9.04 -14.93
CA PHE A 116 35.75 9.30 -15.87
C PHE A 116 35.33 8.77 -17.26
N GLY A 117 35.30 9.63 -18.28
CA GLY A 117 34.86 9.22 -19.60
C GLY A 117 33.47 8.56 -19.63
N PRO A 118 33.31 7.36 -20.20
CA PRO A 118 32.04 6.64 -20.28
C PRO A 118 31.68 5.92 -18.95
N LEU A 119 32.61 5.88 -17.98
CA LEU A 119 32.42 5.14 -16.73
C LEU A 119 31.38 5.80 -15.81
N ARG A 120 30.36 5.05 -15.44
CA ARG A 120 29.32 5.51 -14.49
C ARG A 120 29.46 4.78 -13.16
N VAL A 121 29.48 5.55 -12.06
CA VAL A 121 29.51 5.05 -10.69
C VAL A 121 28.27 5.50 -9.93
N LEU A 122 27.96 4.84 -8.80
CA LEU A 122 26.85 5.24 -7.94
C LEU A 122 27.06 6.64 -7.38
N ASP A 123 26.02 7.47 -7.46
CA ASP A 123 26.02 8.78 -6.79
C ASP A 123 25.48 8.66 -5.35
N LYS A 124 26.29 8.01 -4.50
CA LYS A 124 25.91 7.77 -3.10
C LYS A 124 25.57 9.05 -2.34
N LYS A 125 26.25 10.18 -2.64
CA LYS A 125 26.01 11.46 -1.98
C LYS A 125 24.62 11.99 -2.32
N ARG A 126 24.21 11.96 -3.56
CA ARG A 126 22.88 12.40 -4.00
C ARG A 126 21.77 11.48 -3.49
N MET A 127 21.99 10.16 -3.55
CA MET A 127 21.06 9.16 -3.00
C MET A 127 20.83 9.39 -1.50
N ALA A 128 21.92 9.57 -0.73
CA ALA A 128 21.83 9.83 0.71
C ALA A 128 21.11 11.16 1.03
N ALA A 129 21.34 12.20 0.26
CA ALA A 129 20.66 13.49 0.44
C ALA A 129 19.15 13.36 0.19
N GLN A 130 18.74 12.68 -0.89
CA GLN A 130 17.33 12.46 -1.20
C GLN A 130 16.65 11.57 -0.16
N ALA A 131 17.29 10.45 0.25
CA ALA A 131 16.74 9.58 1.29
C ALA A 131 16.55 10.30 2.63
N ARG A 132 17.50 11.18 3.03
CA ARG A 132 17.35 12.00 4.25
C ARG A 132 16.18 12.98 4.13
N ALA A 133 16.04 13.66 3.00
CA ALA A 133 14.97 14.60 2.77
C ALA A 133 13.60 13.90 2.86
N GLU A 134 13.48 12.70 2.30
CA GLU A 134 12.26 11.91 2.36
C GLU A 134 11.92 11.48 3.79
N VAL A 135 12.87 10.89 4.52
CA VAL A 135 12.69 10.46 5.92
C VAL A 135 12.28 11.65 6.80
N ALA A 136 12.92 12.82 6.58
CA ALA A 136 12.56 14.04 7.31
C ALA A 136 11.15 14.53 6.98
N SER A 137 10.73 14.46 5.71
CA SER A 137 9.39 14.90 5.28
C SER A 137 8.25 14.01 5.81
N LEU A 138 8.56 12.76 6.13
CA LEU A 138 7.61 11.81 6.70
C LEU A 138 7.59 11.82 8.23
N SER A 139 8.39 12.68 8.87
CA SER A 139 8.51 12.78 10.34
C SER A 139 8.83 11.45 11.04
N ILE A 140 9.53 10.54 10.34
CA ILE A 140 9.84 9.21 10.85
C ILE A 140 11.07 9.27 11.74
N ASN A 141 10.97 8.70 12.94
CA ASN A 141 12.13 8.50 13.81
C ASN A 141 12.88 7.21 13.42
N LEU A 142 13.71 7.31 12.37
CA LEU A 142 14.60 6.23 11.95
C LEU A 142 16.01 6.47 12.48
N PRO A 143 16.80 5.39 12.73
CA PRO A 143 18.24 5.48 12.85
C PRO A 143 18.86 6.18 11.63
N ALA A 144 20.14 6.57 11.73
CA ALA A 144 20.81 7.24 10.63
C ALA A 144 20.55 6.55 9.28
N VAL A 145 20.19 7.34 8.27
CA VAL A 145 19.83 6.85 6.92
C VAL A 145 21.03 6.22 6.18
N VAL A 146 22.23 6.56 6.65
CA VAL A 146 23.53 6.07 6.14
C VAL A 146 24.31 5.44 7.28
N GLY A 147 24.88 4.29 7.05
CA GLY A 147 25.77 3.57 7.96
C GLY A 147 25.15 2.31 8.57
N PRO A 148 24.17 2.39 9.50
CA PRO A 148 23.56 1.18 10.05
C PRO A 148 22.86 0.34 8.99
N VAL A 149 23.14 -0.96 8.97
CA VAL A 149 22.45 -1.88 8.06
C VAL A 149 21.03 -2.15 8.56
N VAL A 150 20.09 -2.31 7.62
CA VAL A 150 18.68 -2.54 7.94
C VAL A 150 18.46 -3.82 8.75
N GLY A 151 19.33 -4.83 8.61
CA GLY A 151 19.29 -6.04 9.40
C GLY A 151 19.48 -5.85 10.91
N SER A 152 20.11 -4.76 11.35
CA SER A 152 20.28 -4.43 12.78
C SER A 152 19.11 -3.66 13.40
N MET A 153 18.09 -3.32 12.60
CA MET A 153 16.92 -2.55 13.01
C MET A 153 15.83 -3.44 13.63
N SER A 154 14.98 -2.86 14.48
CA SER A 154 13.78 -3.55 14.98
C SER A 154 12.78 -3.88 13.84
N GLY A 155 11.83 -4.76 14.11
CA GLY A 155 10.76 -5.10 13.15
C GLY A 155 10.01 -3.87 12.67
N GLY A 156 9.58 -3.02 13.59
CA GLY A 156 8.88 -1.77 13.28
C GLY A 156 9.72 -0.77 12.49
N GLN A 157 11.03 -0.64 12.82
CA GLN A 157 11.94 0.21 12.05
C GLN A 157 12.09 -0.28 10.61
N ARG A 158 12.25 -1.61 10.41
CA ARG A 158 12.29 -2.19 9.06
C ARG A 158 10.99 -1.95 8.31
N GLN A 159 9.84 -2.07 8.99
CA GLN A 159 8.54 -1.77 8.39
C GLN A 159 8.47 -0.31 7.93
N CYS A 160 8.86 0.64 8.79
CA CYS A 160 8.92 2.06 8.42
C CYS A 160 9.84 2.31 7.20
N VAL A 161 11.00 1.64 7.13
CA VAL A 161 11.90 1.75 5.96
C VAL A 161 11.22 1.23 4.68
N ALA A 162 10.51 0.10 4.73
CA ALA A 162 9.81 -0.46 3.58
C ALA A 162 8.69 0.47 3.08
N ILE A 163 7.91 1.02 4.02
CA ILE A 163 6.84 1.97 3.71
C ILE A 163 7.41 3.27 3.14
N ALA A 164 8.44 3.84 3.77
CA ALA A 164 9.10 5.05 3.29
C ALA A 164 9.71 4.86 1.90
N ARG A 165 10.32 3.70 1.61
CA ARG A 165 10.80 3.34 0.27
C ARG A 165 9.68 3.37 -0.75
N SER A 166 8.54 2.77 -0.44
CA SER A 166 7.40 2.74 -1.37
C SER A 166 6.80 4.14 -1.55
N ALA A 167 6.65 4.93 -0.48
CA ALA A 167 6.17 6.30 -0.54
C ALA A 167 7.10 7.22 -1.36
N PHE A 168 8.43 7.01 -1.28
CA PHE A 168 9.42 7.76 -2.06
C PHE A 168 9.24 7.58 -3.57
N TRP A 169 8.83 6.42 -4.02
CA TRP A 169 8.70 6.10 -5.45
C TRP A 169 7.26 6.16 -5.97
N ALA A 170 6.27 6.16 -5.08
CA ALA A 170 4.87 6.26 -5.47
C ALA A 170 4.58 7.60 -6.13
N LYS A 171 3.78 7.59 -7.19
CA LYS A 171 3.25 8.80 -7.83
C LYS A 171 1.78 8.98 -7.53
N ASP A 172 1.04 7.88 -7.55
CA ASP A 172 -0.41 7.88 -7.46
C ASP A 172 -0.92 7.13 -6.23
N ILE A 173 -0.35 5.95 -5.93
CA ILE A 173 -0.86 5.07 -4.88
C ILE A 173 0.23 4.24 -4.22
N VAL A 174 0.06 3.99 -2.92
CA VAL A 174 0.78 2.95 -2.16
C VAL A 174 -0.23 1.91 -1.68
N LEU A 175 -0.05 0.66 -2.09
CA LEU A 175 -0.79 -0.49 -1.58
C LEU A 175 0.00 -1.11 -0.43
N MET A 176 -0.65 -1.45 0.66
CA MET A 176 -0.02 -2.02 1.86
C MET A 176 -0.74 -3.29 2.28
N ASP A 177 -0.02 -4.40 2.32
CA ASP A 177 -0.55 -5.71 2.74
C ASP A 177 -0.10 -6.00 4.17
N GLU A 178 -1.02 -5.88 5.14
CA GLU A 178 -0.82 -6.13 6.57
C GLU A 178 0.37 -5.38 7.18
N PRO A 179 0.44 -4.04 7.05
CA PRO A 179 1.64 -3.28 7.43
C PRO A 179 1.94 -3.26 8.93
N THR A 180 0.99 -3.64 9.78
CA THR A 180 1.17 -3.71 11.25
C THR A 180 1.19 -5.13 11.80
N ALA A 181 1.18 -6.16 10.92
CA ALA A 181 1.22 -7.55 11.35
C ALA A 181 2.52 -7.86 12.12
N ALA A 182 2.40 -8.62 13.21
CA ALA A 182 3.50 -9.06 14.06
C ALA A 182 4.33 -7.92 14.71
N LEU A 183 3.79 -6.70 14.79
CA LEU A 183 4.40 -5.57 15.48
C LEU A 183 3.81 -5.38 16.89
N GLY A 184 4.65 -4.92 17.81
CA GLY A 184 4.21 -4.47 19.13
C GLY A 184 3.44 -3.14 19.06
N LEU A 185 2.76 -2.77 20.16
CA LEU A 185 1.91 -1.58 20.19
C LEU A 185 2.65 -0.30 19.76
N ARG A 186 3.84 -0.04 20.34
CA ARG A 186 4.65 1.16 20.00
C ARG A 186 5.07 1.18 18.53
N GLU A 187 5.44 0.02 17.99
CA GLU A 187 5.88 -0.12 16.60
C GLU A 187 4.69 0.09 15.65
N SER A 188 3.53 -0.47 15.98
CA SER A 188 2.30 -0.25 15.22
C SER A 188 1.91 1.22 15.19
N THR A 189 1.95 1.92 16.33
CA THR A 189 1.65 3.36 16.39
C THR A 189 2.56 4.16 15.42
N ALA A 190 3.86 3.90 15.43
CA ALA A 190 4.79 4.58 14.52
C ALA A 190 4.48 4.31 13.04
N VAL A 191 4.05 3.08 12.70
CA VAL A 191 3.63 2.73 11.35
C VAL A 191 2.32 3.45 10.96
N LEU A 192 1.34 3.55 11.88
CA LEU A 192 0.07 4.25 11.62
C LEU A 192 0.29 5.76 11.42
N GLU A 193 1.14 6.38 12.23
CA GLU A 193 1.55 7.78 12.07
C GLU A 193 2.21 8.01 10.70
N LEU A 194 3.09 7.10 10.28
CA LEU A 194 3.72 7.16 8.96
C LEU A 194 2.68 7.05 7.82
N ILE A 195 1.73 6.12 7.92
CA ILE A 195 0.65 5.96 6.92
C ILE A 195 -0.17 7.26 6.84
N THR A 196 -0.51 7.86 7.97
CA THR A 196 -1.21 9.15 8.04
C THR A 196 -0.42 10.26 7.35
N SER A 197 0.88 10.36 7.61
CA SER A 197 1.78 11.32 6.98
C SER A 197 1.85 11.18 5.46
N ILE A 198 1.82 9.95 4.94
CA ILE A 198 1.77 9.67 3.49
C ILE A 198 0.43 10.11 2.89
N LYS A 199 -0.69 9.85 3.58
CA LYS A 199 -2.03 10.34 3.19
C LYS A 199 -2.05 11.87 3.10
N GLU A 200 -1.51 12.57 4.10
CA GLU A 200 -1.47 14.04 4.14
C GLU A 200 -0.67 14.66 2.98
N ARG A 201 0.26 13.91 2.40
CA ARG A 201 0.99 14.30 1.18
C ARG A 201 0.15 14.16 -0.10
N GLY A 202 -1.08 13.66 0.02
CA GLY A 202 -2.01 13.53 -1.10
C GLY A 202 -1.90 12.22 -1.88
N LEU A 203 -1.08 11.25 -1.46
CA LEU A 203 -1.06 9.92 -2.08
C LEU A 203 -2.33 9.15 -1.72
N ALA A 204 -2.84 8.36 -2.66
CA ALA A 204 -3.87 7.38 -2.37
C ALA A 204 -3.23 6.19 -1.62
N ILE A 205 -3.95 5.62 -0.66
CA ILE A 205 -3.48 4.46 0.10
C ILE A 205 -4.51 3.35 0.04
N GLY A 206 -4.09 2.17 -0.40
CA GLY A 206 -4.85 0.93 -0.28
C GLY A 206 -4.28 0.10 0.88
N LEU A 207 -5.06 -0.12 1.93
CA LEU A 207 -4.65 -0.79 3.15
C LEU A 207 -5.39 -2.12 3.30
N ILE A 208 -4.70 -3.26 3.17
CA ILE A 208 -5.24 -4.54 3.64
C ILE A 208 -4.85 -4.71 5.09
N SER A 209 -5.83 -4.93 5.96
CA SER A 209 -5.58 -5.25 7.36
C SER A 209 -6.72 -6.07 7.95
N HIS A 210 -6.36 -6.99 8.85
CA HIS A 210 -7.31 -7.64 9.75
C HIS A 210 -7.27 -7.06 11.18
N ALA A 211 -6.39 -6.10 11.44
CA ALA A 211 -6.38 -5.32 12.67
C ALA A 211 -7.48 -4.25 12.65
N LEU A 212 -8.72 -4.64 12.93
CA LEU A 212 -9.90 -3.76 12.84
C LEU A 212 -9.81 -2.47 13.66
N PRO A 213 -9.14 -2.43 14.83
CA PRO A 213 -8.88 -1.16 15.53
C PRO A 213 -8.12 -0.14 14.66
N HIS A 214 -7.09 -0.57 13.94
CA HIS A 214 -6.32 0.30 13.05
C HIS A 214 -7.15 0.76 11.84
N VAL A 215 -7.99 -0.13 11.30
CA VAL A 215 -8.93 0.23 10.21
C VAL A 215 -9.93 1.27 10.68
N SER A 216 -10.55 1.07 11.86
CA SER A 216 -11.49 2.00 12.48
C SER A 216 -10.88 3.39 12.71
N GLU A 217 -9.59 3.45 13.03
CA GLU A 217 -8.87 4.69 13.29
C GLU A 217 -8.52 5.45 12.00
N LEU A 218 -7.98 4.74 10.99
CA LEU A 218 -7.33 5.35 9.84
C LEU A 218 -8.19 5.47 8.60
N ALA A 219 -9.14 4.53 8.38
CA ALA A 219 -9.80 4.41 7.09
C ALA A 219 -10.80 5.55 6.84
N ASP A 220 -10.73 6.15 5.65
CA ASP A 220 -11.73 7.08 5.11
C ASP A 220 -12.77 6.32 4.28
N HIS A 221 -12.37 5.17 3.73
CA HIS A 221 -13.17 4.31 2.90
C HIS A 221 -12.91 2.86 3.29
N VAL A 222 -13.96 2.07 3.48
CA VAL A 222 -13.87 0.65 3.84
C VAL A 222 -14.58 -0.19 2.79
N VAL A 223 -13.85 -1.13 2.22
CA VAL A 223 -14.36 -2.14 1.29
C VAL A 223 -14.28 -3.50 1.95
N VAL A 224 -15.41 -4.20 2.07
CA VAL A 224 -15.47 -5.53 2.66
C VAL A 224 -15.55 -6.57 1.57
N LEU A 225 -14.60 -7.51 1.59
CA LEU A 225 -14.59 -8.67 0.71
C LEU A 225 -15.06 -9.93 1.45
N ARG A 226 -15.85 -10.74 0.79
CA ARG A 226 -16.30 -12.05 1.26
C ARG A 226 -16.45 -13.01 0.09
N HIS A 227 -15.86 -14.21 0.19
CA HIS A 227 -15.91 -15.24 -0.86
C HIS A 227 -15.62 -14.71 -2.27
N GLY A 228 -14.59 -13.90 -2.40
CA GLY A 228 -14.16 -13.32 -3.68
C GLY A 228 -15.05 -12.18 -4.20
N ARG A 229 -16.02 -11.67 -3.43
CA ARG A 229 -16.94 -10.59 -3.85
C ARG A 229 -16.88 -9.40 -2.91
N LYS A 230 -17.15 -8.22 -3.43
CA LYS A 230 -17.36 -7.02 -2.62
C LYS A 230 -18.78 -7.04 -2.05
N VAL A 231 -18.90 -7.09 -0.72
CA VAL A 231 -20.18 -7.16 -0.01
C VAL A 231 -20.57 -5.86 0.69
N ALA A 232 -19.61 -4.97 0.95
CA ALA A 232 -19.86 -3.62 1.45
C ALA A 232 -18.84 -2.63 0.89
N ASP A 233 -19.26 -1.37 0.76
CA ASP A 233 -18.48 -0.25 0.22
C ASP A 233 -18.94 1.01 0.97
N ILE A 234 -18.16 1.47 1.95
CA ILE A 234 -18.58 2.51 2.91
C ILE A 234 -17.54 3.62 2.93
N ARG A 235 -17.94 4.83 2.55
CA ARG A 235 -17.08 6.01 2.51
C ARG A 235 -17.50 7.03 3.57
N HIS A 236 -16.48 7.74 4.06
CA HIS A 236 -16.64 8.92 4.92
C HIS A 236 -17.43 8.69 6.22
N GLU A 237 -17.63 7.46 6.61
CA GLU A 237 -18.21 7.11 7.91
C GLU A 237 -17.13 6.50 8.80
N LYS A 238 -17.02 7.00 10.03
CA LYS A 238 -16.19 6.34 11.04
C LYS A 238 -16.91 5.11 11.56
N LEU A 239 -16.42 3.94 11.17
CA LEU A 239 -16.96 2.67 11.63
C LEU A 239 -16.26 2.22 12.90
N THR A 240 -17.03 1.82 13.89
CA THR A 240 -16.49 1.16 15.08
C THR A 240 -15.99 -0.25 14.74
N VAL A 241 -15.12 -0.80 15.58
CA VAL A 241 -14.65 -2.19 15.45
C VAL A 241 -15.81 -3.17 15.38
N GLN A 242 -16.86 -2.95 16.20
CA GLN A 242 -18.04 -3.82 16.24
C GLN A 242 -18.83 -3.78 14.92
N GLN A 243 -19.00 -2.59 14.33
CA GLN A 243 -19.64 -2.44 13.02
C GLN A 243 -18.82 -3.12 11.91
N LEU A 244 -17.49 -2.95 11.92
CA LEU A 244 -16.59 -3.64 10.98
C LEU A 244 -16.71 -5.16 11.09
N MET A 245 -16.74 -5.70 12.32
CA MET A 245 -16.95 -7.14 12.55
C MET A 245 -18.29 -7.61 12.00
N GLY A 246 -19.38 -6.88 12.27
CA GLY A 246 -20.71 -7.19 11.71
C GLY A 246 -20.71 -7.25 10.19
N LEU A 247 -20.09 -6.27 9.52
CA LEU A 247 -19.99 -6.23 8.07
C LEU A 247 -19.19 -7.42 7.50
N ILE A 248 -18.13 -7.85 8.17
CA ILE A 248 -17.31 -8.99 7.72
C ILE A 248 -18.08 -10.30 7.87
N VAL A 249 -18.78 -10.50 9.01
CA VAL A 249 -19.48 -11.74 9.32
C VAL A 249 -20.80 -11.84 8.55
N GLU A 250 -21.60 -10.79 8.54
CA GLU A 250 -22.96 -10.79 7.99
C GLU A 250 -23.02 -10.36 6.54
N GLY A 251 -22.05 -9.55 6.09
CA GLY A 251 -22.01 -9.04 4.71
C GLY A 251 -23.14 -8.04 4.40
N ASN A 252 -23.81 -7.50 5.43
CA ASN A 252 -24.97 -6.64 5.25
C ASN A 252 -24.72 -5.21 5.75
N PRO A 253 -24.78 -4.18 4.89
CA PRO A 253 -24.72 -2.79 5.32
C PRO A 253 -25.94 -2.35 6.15
N ALA A 254 -27.02 -3.13 6.20
CA ALA A 254 -28.21 -2.86 7.01
C ALA A 254 -28.07 -3.25 8.51
N ALA A 255 -26.97 -3.86 8.92
CA ALA A 255 -26.62 -4.00 10.34
C ALA A 255 -26.20 -2.65 10.97
N ARG A 256 -26.71 -1.54 10.42
CA ARG A 256 -26.67 -0.21 11.01
C ARG A 256 -27.74 -0.17 12.08
N VAL A 257 -27.33 -0.20 13.25
CA VAL A 257 -27.92 0.30 14.35
C VAL A 257 -28.50 0.18 15.29
N GLY A 258 -28.70 0.49 16.17
CA GLY A 258 -29.45 0.96 17.35
C GLY A 258 -28.62 1.77 18.31
#